data_6b4204239fd830be1519a64b6f365a5d
#
_entry.id   6b4204239fd830be1519a64b6f365a5d
#
_cell.length_a   1.000
_cell.length_b   1.000
_cell.length_c   1.000
_cell.angle_alpha   90.00
_cell.angle_beta   90.00
_cell.angle_gamma   90.00
#
_symmetry.space_group_name_H-M   'P 1'
#
loop_
_entity.id
_entity.type
_entity.pdbx_description
1 polymer ?
#
loop_
_entity_poly.entity_id
_entity_poly.type
_entity_poly.pdbx_seq_one_letter_code
_entity_poly.pdbx_strand_id
1 'polypeptide(L)'
;MDACKQRRLDDLLNLYDATATVECCEGGSFRGRSEMEKYWRPRVARAVNGAFEIDALFPEVDGVTLDYRGYDGVPVRTQFRFTSAGKISLTACEPIRAAA
;
A
#
# COMPACT_ATOMS: atom_id res chain seq x y z
N MET A 1 -4.56 -6.94 -1.13
CA MET A 1 -3.25 -7.32 -1.72
C MET A 1 -3.33 -8.14 -3.00
N ASP A 2 -4.49 -8.69 -3.35
CA ASP A 2 -4.61 -9.52 -4.55
C ASP A 2 -4.27 -8.75 -5.84
N ALA A 3 -4.72 -7.51 -5.98
CA ALA A 3 -4.40 -6.68 -7.13
C ALA A 3 -2.89 -6.45 -7.27
N CYS A 4 -2.18 -6.26 -6.16
CA CYS A 4 -0.72 -6.11 -6.15
C CYS A 4 -0.03 -7.42 -6.54
N LYS A 5 -0.46 -8.54 -5.95
CA LYS A 5 0.11 -9.87 -6.26
C LYS A 5 -0.07 -10.25 -7.72
N GLN A 6 -1.22 -9.90 -8.31
CA GLN A 6 -1.54 -10.20 -9.68
C GLN A 6 -1.04 -9.15 -10.66
N ARG A 7 -0.37 -8.10 -10.15
CA ARG A 7 0.18 -6.99 -10.95
C ARG A 7 -0.88 -6.26 -11.77
N ARG A 8 -2.11 -6.15 -11.23
CA ARG A 8 -3.21 -5.45 -11.89
C ARG A 8 -3.26 -4.00 -11.39
N LEU A 9 -2.49 -3.14 -12.06
CA LEU A 9 -2.34 -1.74 -11.67
C LEU A 9 -3.66 -0.98 -11.64
N ASP A 10 -4.51 -1.14 -12.66
CA ASP A 10 -5.79 -0.43 -12.71
C ASP A 10 -6.72 -0.86 -11.57
N ASP A 11 -6.77 -2.15 -11.26
CA ASP A 11 -7.56 -2.66 -10.14
C ASP A 11 -7.04 -2.11 -8.80
N LEU A 12 -5.71 -2.04 -8.65
CA LEU A 12 -5.10 -1.44 -7.47
C LEU A 12 -5.48 0.02 -7.32
N LEU A 13 -5.35 0.80 -8.38
CA LEU A 13 -5.69 2.23 -8.35
C LEU A 13 -7.18 2.47 -8.09
N ASN A 14 -8.05 1.57 -8.53
CA ASN A 14 -9.49 1.67 -8.30
C ASN A 14 -9.90 1.44 -6.83
N LEU A 15 -9.02 0.88 -6.01
CA LEU A 15 -9.24 0.74 -4.57
C LEU A 15 -9.12 2.07 -3.83
N TYR A 16 -8.45 3.06 -4.44
CA TYR A 16 -8.19 4.36 -3.83
C TYR A 16 -9.26 5.38 -4.18
N ASP A 17 -9.55 6.27 -3.21
CA ASP A 17 -10.33 7.46 -3.49
C ASP A 17 -9.58 8.37 -4.48
N ALA A 18 -10.30 9.16 -5.27
CA ALA A 18 -9.69 10.01 -6.30
C ALA A 18 -8.71 11.04 -5.74
N THR A 19 -8.89 11.44 -4.47
CA THR A 19 -8.02 12.40 -3.79
C THR A 19 -7.12 11.75 -2.74
N ALA A 20 -6.97 10.42 -2.79
CA ALA A 20 -6.19 9.69 -1.80
C ALA A 20 -4.72 10.08 -1.79
N THR A 21 -4.08 9.87 -0.65
CA THR A 21 -2.64 10.12 -0.46
C THR A 21 -1.94 8.82 -0.13
N VAL A 22 -0.78 8.59 -0.74
CA VAL A 22 0.15 7.52 -0.40
C VAL A 22 1.41 8.14 0.18
N GLU A 23 1.71 7.81 1.43
CA GLU A 23 2.97 8.18 2.08
C GLU A 23 3.92 7.00 1.98
N CYS A 24 5.04 7.20 1.27
CA CYS A 24 5.96 6.13 0.93
C CYS A 24 6.89 5.78 2.10
N CYS A 25 7.21 4.49 2.26
CA CYS A 25 8.20 4.01 3.23
C CYS A 25 9.57 4.66 3.07
N GLU A 26 9.93 5.04 1.87
CA GLU A 26 11.23 5.65 1.53
C GLU A 26 11.19 7.18 1.62
N GLY A 27 10.08 7.74 2.10
CA GLY A 27 9.83 9.17 2.11
C GLY A 27 9.06 9.62 0.87
N GLY A 28 8.51 10.82 0.95
CA GLY A 28 7.69 11.35 -0.14
C GLY A 28 6.22 11.03 0.01
N SER A 29 5.41 11.81 -0.66
CA SER A 29 3.96 11.74 -0.61
C SER A 29 3.41 11.87 -2.03
N PHE A 30 2.44 11.03 -2.37
CA PHE A 30 1.84 10.96 -3.69
C PHE A 30 0.33 11.14 -3.54
N ARG A 31 -0.24 12.13 -4.20
CA ARG A 31 -1.65 12.46 -4.07
C ARG A 31 -2.35 12.43 -5.42
N GLY A 32 -3.52 11.81 -5.44
CA GLY A 32 -4.34 11.70 -6.63
C GLY A 32 -3.90 10.56 -7.54
N ARG A 33 -4.78 10.16 -8.47
CA ARG A 33 -4.58 8.97 -9.30
C ARG A 33 -3.31 9.04 -10.15
N SER A 34 -3.03 10.20 -10.73
CA SER A 34 -1.86 10.37 -11.62
C SER A 34 -0.55 10.14 -10.87
N GLU A 35 -0.41 10.73 -9.68
CA GLU A 35 0.79 10.55 -8.86
C GLU A 35 0.89 9.14 -8.30
N MET A 36 -0.23 8.56 -7.87
CA MET A 36 -0.28 7.18 -7.38
C MET A 36 0.11 6.19 -8.48
N GLU A 37 -0.29 6.43 -9.72
CA GLU A 37 0.12 5.60 -10.85
C GLU A 37 1.64 5.60 -11.03
N LYS A 38 2.27 6.76 -10.95
CA LYS A 38 3.73 6.91 -11.03
C LYS A 38 4.43 6.18 -9.88
N TYR A 39 3.83 6.18 -8.70
CA TYR A 39 4.35 5.47 -7.53
C TYR A 39 4.25 3.95 -7.70
N TRP A 40 3.07 3.46 -8.04
CA TRP A 40 2.77 2.03 -8.04
C TRP A 40 3.24 1.28 -9.28
N ARG A 41 3.23 1.91 -10.45
CA ARG A 41 3.58 1.24 -11.72
C ARG A 41 4.93 0.52 -11.66
N PRO A 42 6.04 1.18 -11.29
CA PRO A 42 7.34 0.48 -11.22
C PRO A 42 7.39 -0.57 -10.11
N ARG A 43 6.71 -0.34 -9.00
CA ARG A 43 6.73 -1.27 -7.86
C ARG A 43 5.98 -2.56 -8.17
N VAL A 44 4.82 -2.46 -8.78
CA VAL A 44 4.04 -3.63 -9.19
C VAL A 44 4.80 -4.42 -10.27
N ALA A 45 5.41 -3.73 -11.22
CA ALA A 45 6.18 -4.37 -12.29
C ALA A 45 7.43 -5.09 -11.79
N ARG A 46 8.05 -4.60 -10.70
CA ARG A 46 9.30 -5.13 -10.15
C ARG A 46 9.10 -6.02 -8.93
N ALA A 47 7.87 -6.37 -8.60
CA ALA A 47 7.57 -7.16 -7.41
C ALA A 47 8.31 -8.49 -7.45
N VAL A 48 9.00 -8.81 -6.33
CA VAL A 48 9.73 -10.06 -6.18
C VAL A 48 8.80 -11.18 -5.69
N ASN A 49 9.29 -12.42 -5.71
CA ASN A 49 8.55 -13.54 -5.13
C ASN A 49 8.33 -13.31 -3.63
N GLY A 50 7.11 -13.54 -3.17
CA GLY A 50 6.73 -13.30 -1.78
C GLY A 50 6.33 -11.85 -1.49
N ALA A 51 6.42 -10.95 -2.49
CA ALA A 51 5.93 -9.59 -2.34
C ALA A 51 4.43 -9.58 -2.01
N PHE A 52 4.01 -8.60 -1.21
CA PHE A 52 2.61 -8.37 -0.84
C PHE A 52 1.95 -9.50 -0.02
N GLU A 53 2.75 -10.43 0.51
CA GLU A 53 2.23 -11.41 1.47
C GLU A 53 1.92 -10.74 2.80
N ILE A 54 0.72 -10.98 3.33
CA ILE A 54 0.27 -10.39 4.59
C ILE A 54 0.78 -11.26 5.74
N ASP A 55 1.54 -10.65 6.65
CA ASP A 55 2.05 -11.33 7.86
C ASP A 55 1.13 -11.12 9.06
N ALA A 56 0.50 -9.94 9.18
CA ALA A 56 -0.41 -9.63 10.28
C ALA A 56 -1.39 -8.54 9.87
N LEU A 57 -2.58 -8.56 10.50
CA LEU A 57 -3.64 -7.60 10.26
C LEU A 57 -4.19 -7.09 11.60
N PHE A 58 -4.25 -5.77 11.76
CA PHE A 58 -4.74 -5.11 12.96
C PHE A 58 -5.92 -4.20 12.58
N PRO A 59 -7.18 -4.59 12.89
CA PRO A 59 -8.32 -3.71 12.61
C PRO A 59 -8.25 -2.40 13.40
N GLU A 60 -8.65 -1.31 12.74
CA GLU A 60 -8.74 0.02 13.33
C GLU A 60 -10.16 0.55 13.17
N VAL A 61 -10.49 1.67 13.84
CA VAL A 61 -11.84 2.24 13.81
C VAL A 61 -12.27 2.63 12.39
N ASP A 62 -11.37 3.27 11.63
CA ASP A 62 -11.64 3.81 10.30
C ASP A 62 -10.72 3.22 9.23
N GLY A 63 -10.15 2.06 9.50
CA GLY A 63 -9.22 1.45 8.57
C GLY A 63 -8.63 0.15 9.08
N VAL A 64 -7.41 -0.13 8.63
CA VAL A 64 -6.66 -1.32 9.02
C VAL A 64 -5.17 -1.02 8.97
N THR A 65 -4.41 -1.66 9.86
CA THR A 65 -2.96 -1.69 9.78
C THR A 65 -2.54 -3.08 9.32
N LEU A 66 -1.73 -3.16 8.28
CA LEU A 66 -1.19 -4.41 7.77
C LEU A 66 0.32 -4.45 7.94
N ASP A 67 0.82 -5.57 8.44
CA ASP A 67 2.21 -5.94 8.31
C ASP A 67 2.29 -6.88 7.11
N TYR A 68 3.05 -6.49 6.09
CA TYR A 68 3.17 -7.29 4.89
C TYR A 68 4.56 -7.09 4.26
N ARG A 69 4.84 -7.86 3.24
CA ARG A 69 6.10 -7.73 2.49
C ARG A 69 5.88 -6.78 1.33
N GLY A 70 6.72 -5.75 1.23
CA GLY A 70 6.70 -4.79 0.13
C GLY A 70 7.11 -5.44 -1.19
N TYR A 71 7.16 -4.63 -2.24
CA TYR A 71 7.50 -5.11 -3.59
C TYR A 71 8.88 -5.75 -3.67
N ASP A 72 9.79 -5.36 -2.79
CA ASP A 72 11.17 -5.87 -2.69
C ASP A 72 11.31 -7.01 -1.67
N GLY A 73 10.22 -7.46 -1.06
CA GLY A 73 10.21 -8.50 -0.05
C GLY A 73 10.55 -8.04 1.36
N VAL A 74 10.86 -6.76 1.56
CA VAL A 74 11.18 -6.21 2.87
C VAL A 74 9.90 -6.03 3.70
N PRO A 75 9.86 -6.49 4.97
CA PRO A 75 8.68 -6.30 5.82
C PRO A 75 8.39 -4.82 6.07
N VAL A 76 7.13 -4.43 5.90
CA VAL A 76 6.67 -3.07 6.12
C VAL A 76 5.36 -3.09 6.91
N ARG A 77 5.10 -2.00 7.63
CA ARG A 77 3.83 -1.76 8.30
C ARG A 77 3.13 -0.60 7.62
N THR A 78 1.90 -0.80 7.19
CA THR A 78 1.15 0.23 6.49
C THR A 78 -0.20 0.43 7.14
N GLN A 79 -0.53 1.68 7.41
CA GLN A 79 -1.88 2.09 7.83
C GLN A 79 -2.70 2.42 6.61
N PHE A 80 -3.89 1.84 6.55
CA PHE A 80 -4.89 2.14 5.51
C PHE A 80 -6.07 2.81 6.18
N ARG A 81 -6.52 3.94 5.65
CA ARG A 81 -7.75 4.60 6.07
C ARG A 81 -8.74 4.57 4.92
N PHE A 82 -10.01 4.39 5.25
CA PHE A 82 -11.07 4.26 4.25
C PHE A 82 -12.05 5.41 4.32
N THR A 83 -12.62 5.76 3.16
CA THR A 83 -13.76 6.67 3.08
C THR A 83 -15.04 5.93 3.45
N SER A 84 -16.15 6.67 3.65
CA SER A 84 -17.47 6.08 3.89
C SER A 84 -17.94 5.20 2.73
N ALA A 85 -17.40 5.41 1.53
CA ALA A 85 -17.70 4.60 0.34
C ALA A 85 -16.82 3.33 0.26
N GLY A 86 -15.95 3.08 1.23
CA GLY A 86 -15.06 1.91 1.24
C GLY A 86 -13.84 2.04 0.36
N LYS A 87 -13.50 3.25 -0.09
CA LYS A 87 -12.27 3.51 -0.86
C LYS A 87 -11.14 3.90 0.08
N ILE A 88 -9.90 3.60 -0.32
CA ILE A 88 -8.72 3.97 0.46
C ILE A 88 -8.50 5.48 0.32
N SER A 89 -8.47 6.20 1.43
CA SER A 89 -8.20 7.64 1.45
C SER A 89 -6.76 7.96 1.79
N LEU A 90 -6.10 7.08 2.52
CA LEU A 90 -4.71 7.25 2.94
C LEU A 90 -4.03 5.90 3.06
N THR A 91 -2.81 5.82 2.56
CA THR A 91 -1.88 4.72 2.82
C THR A 91 -0.60 5.33 3.36
N ALA A 92 -0.22 4.97 4.57
CA ALA A 92 1.01 5.45 5.22
C ALA A 92 1.87 4.24 5.60
N CYS A 93 3.03 4.15 5.00
CA CYS A 93 3.94 3.01 5.12
C CYS A 93 5.18 3.38 5.91
N GLU A 94 5.62 2.47 6.79
CA GLU A 94 6.92 2.57 7.46
C GLU A 94 7.61 1.21 7.51
N PRO A 95 8.95 1.16 7.43
CA PRO A 95 9.66 -0.11 7.53
C PRO A 95 9.50 -0.70 8.94
N ILE A 96 9.34 -2.02 9.00
CA ILE A 96 9.40 -2.72 10.29
C ILE A 96 10.88 -2.93 10.59
N ARG A 97 11.35 -2.27 11.65
CA ARG A 97 12.74 -2.43 12.08
C ARG A 97 12.84 -3.66 12.96
N ALA A 98 13.84 -4.49 12.70
CA ALA A 98 14.16 -5.57 13.60
C ALA A 98 14.50 -4.98 14.97
N ALA A 99 13.97 -5.58 16.04
CA ALA A 99 14.34 -5.22 17.39
C ALA A 99 15.85 -5.45 17.56
N ALA A 100 16.54 -4.42 17.94
CA ALA A 100 17.98 -4.52 18.18
C ALA A 100 18.25 -5.34 19.43
#